data_297efa4aaf76f9a0bc7b1341ebe58c18
#
_entry.id   297efa4aaf76f9a0bc7b1341ebe58c18
#
_cell.length_a   1.000
_cell.length_b   1.000
_cell.length_c   1.000
_cell.angle_alpha   90.00
_cell.angle_beta   90.00
_cell.angle_gamma   90.00
#
_symmetry.space_group_name_H-M   'P 1'
#
loop_
_entity.id
_entity.type
_entity.pdbx_description
1 polymer ?
#
loop_
_entity_poly.entity_id
_entity_poly.type
_entity_poly.pdbx_seq_one_letter_code
_entity_poly.pdbx_strand_id
1 'polypeptide(L)'
;MHFSEGNFYDDVELELIKDEGISRPRMRPVGAFPIEMRVEVSRQLRELFPLGTRFKANVKVCQKHLGSKPNGPPYLRVYKIGVVVSSIKDNGLVAKLDPTGADGRKYYYIYE
;
A
#
# COMPACT_ATOMS: atom_id res chain seq x y z
N MET A 1 2.42 20.39 -4.32
CA MET A 1 3.45 19.44 -4.79
C MET A 1 2.89 18.69 -5.99
N HIS A 2 3.64 18.66 -7.07
CA HIS A 2 3.23 17.92 -8.26
C HIS A 2 3.90 16.56 -8.29
N PHE A 3 3.10 15.53 -8.48
CA PHE A 3 3.60 14.17 -8.68
C PHE A 3 3.47 13.83 -10.16
N SER A 4 4.59 13.83 -10.86
CA SER A 4 4.59 13.61 -12.29
C SER A 4 4.39 12.13 -12.62
N GLU A 5 3.51 11.87 -13.60
CA GLU A 5 3.31 10.53 -14.13
C GLU A 5 4.63 9.90 -14.54
N GLY A 6 4.79 8.64 -14.21
CA GLY A 6 5.98 7.86 -14.55
C GLY A 6 7.09 7.92 -13.53
N ASN A 7 7.03 8.83 -12.56
CA ASN A 7 8.04 8.91 -11.52
C ASN A 7 7.90 7.77 -10.51
N PHE A 8 9.05 7.26 -10.07
CA PHE A 8 9.14 6.23 -9.04
C PHE A 8 9.56 6.84 -7.71
N TYR A 9 9.03 6.30 -6.62
CA TYR A 9 9.36 6.71 -5.26
C TYR A 9 9.56 5.48 -4.40
N ASP A 10 10.63 5.48 -3.60
CA ASP A 10 10.98 4.36 -2.73
C ASP A 10 10.55 4.64 -1.30
N ASP A 11 10.29 3.57 -0.55
CA ASP A 11 9.99 3.62 0.89
C ASP A 11 8.86 4.56 1.26
N VAL A 12 7.84 4.60 0.44
CA VAL A 12 6.63 5.39 0.71
C VAL A 12 5.82 4.71 1.80
N GLU A 13 5.50 5.45 2.85
CA GLU A 13 4.68 4.92 3.94
C GLU A 13 3.21 4.88 3.54
N LEU A 14 2.59 3.72 3.81
CA LEU A 14 1.18 3.47 3.56
C LEU A 14 0.53 2.94 4.83
N GLU A 15 -0.78 3.14 4.95
CA GLU A 15 -1.56 2.63 6.07
C GLU A 15 -2.83 1.96 5.54
N LEU A 16 -3.17 0.82 6.11
CA LEU A 16 -4.41 0.11 5.78
C LEU A 16 -5.57 0.72 6.57
N ILE A 17 -6.54 1.25 5.85
CA ILE A 17 -7.71 1.90 6.43
C ILE A 17 -8.99 1.38 5.79
N LYS A 18 -10.10 1.77 6.39
CA LYS A 18 -11.43 1.54 5.81
C LYS A 18 -12.20 2.85 5.88
N ASP A 19 -12.65 3.32 4.73
CA ASP A 19 -13.48 4.53 4.66
C ASP A 19 -14.87 4.23 5.22
N GLU A 20 -15.49 5.25 5.82
CA GLU A 20 -16.84 5.17 6.33
C GLU A 20 -17.81 4.81 5.19
N GLY A 21 -18.68 3.84 5.44
CA GLY A 21 -19.65 3.38 4.45
C GLY A 21 -19.10 2.46 3.38
N ILE A 22 -17.82 2.17 3.38
CA ILE A 22 -17.17 1.28 2.42
C ILE A 22 -16.79 -0.02 3.13
N SER A 23 -17.16 -1.16 2.54
CA SER A 23 -16.91 -2.46 3.16
C SER A 23 -15.49 -2.98 2.96
N ARG A 24 -14.75 -2.43 1.98
CA ARG A 24 -13.42 -2.93 1.64
C ARG A 24 -12.32 -2.05 2.22
N PRO A 25 -11.26 -2.65 2.80
CA PRO A 25 -10.10 -1.87 3.20
C PRO A 25 -9.34 -1.34 1.99
N ARG A 26 -8.67 -0.21 2.17
CA ARG A 26 -7.76 0.35 1.18
C ARG A 26 -6.47 0.83 1.82
N MET A 27 -5.42 0.94 1.01
CA MET A 27 -4.19 1.61 1.42
C MET A 27 -4.31 3.10 1.17
N ARG A 28 -3.81 3.89 2.10
CA ARG A 28 -3.64 5.32 1.89
C ARG A 28 -2.18 5.72 2.14
N PRO A 29 -1.66 6.72 1.39
CA PRO A 29 -0.34 7.24 1.70
C PRO A 29 -0.34 7.99 3.02
N VAL A 30 0.79 7.93 3.72
CA VAL A 30 1.02 8.67 4.95
C VAL A 30 2.29 9.50 4.77
N GLY A 31 2.17 10.81 4.82
CA GLY A 31 3.33 11.68 4.68
C GLY A 31 3.28 12.55 3.43
N ALA A 32 4.21 12.39 2.50
CA ALA A 32 4.42 13.32 1.39
C ALA A 32 3.31 13.33 0.34
N PHE A 33 2.59 12.22 0.18
CA PHE A 33 1.51 12.14 -0.81
C PHE A 33 0.16 12.51 -0.17
N PRO A 34 -0.79 13.05 -0.96
CA PRO A 34 -2.14 13.33 -0.46
C PRO A 34 -2.80 12.05 0.08
N ILE A 35 -3.45 12.16 1.23
CA ILE A 35 -4.07 11.00 1.88
C ILE A 35 -5.23 10.40 1.12
N GLU A 36 -5.88 11.18 0.27
CA GLU A 36 -6.97 10.73 -0.59
C GLU A 36 -6.48 10.05 -1.87
N MET A 37 -5.18 10.06 -2.14
CA MET A 37 -4.61 9.47 -3.34
C MET A 37 -4.80 7.95 -3.33
N ARG A 38 -5.33 7.42 -4.42
CA ARG A 38 -5.57 5.98 -4.55
C ARG A 38 -4.25 5.23 -4.66
N VAL A 39 -4.18 4.09 -3.98
CA VAL A 39 -3.03 3.18 -4.03
C VAL A 39 -3.50 1.85 -4.58
N GLU A 40 -2.93 1.44 -5.71
CA GLU A 40 -3.24 0.15 -6.33
C GLU A 40 -2.30 -0.92 -5.78
N VAL A 41 -2.87 -1.84 -5.04
CA VAL A 41 -2.17 -2.94 -4.38
C VAL A 41 -3.05 -4.18 -4.37
N SER A 42 -2.44 -5.36 -4.20
CA SER A 42 -3.14 -6.64 -4.17
C SER A 42 -4.28 -6.65 -3.14
N ARG A 43 -5.45 -7.13 -3.54
CA ARG A 43 -6.59 -7.32 -2.65
C ARG A 43 -6.27 -8.30 -1.52
N GLN A 44 -5.54 -9.37 -1.82
CA GLN A 44 -5.16 -10.38 -0.83
C GLN A 44 -4.34 -9.77 0.28
N LEU A 45 -3.41 -8.88 -0.05
CA LEU A 45 -2.62 -8.17 0.94
C LEU A 45 -3.49 -7.30 1.84
N ARG A 46 -4.45 -6.58 1.25
CA ARG A 46 -5.35 -5.71 2.02
C ARG A 46 -6.26 -6.48 2.96
N GLU A 47 -6.60 -7.71 2.64
CA GLU A 47 -7.48 -8.55 3.46
C GLU A 47 -6.74 -9.35 4.52
N LEU A 48 -5.42 -9.51 4.36
CA LEU A 48 -4.61 -10.31 5.27
C LEU A 48 -4.33 -9.60 6.60
N PHE A 49 -4.18 -8.29 6.59
CA PHE A 49 -3.74 -7.52 7.75
C PHE A 49 -4.90 -6.73 8.38
N PRO A 50 -4.85 -6.50 9.71
CA PRO A 50 -5.85 -5.67 10.38
C PRO A 50 -5.69 -4.20 10.01
N LEU A 51 -6.78 -3.44 10.16
CA LEU A 51 -6.76 -1.99 9.93
C LEU A 51 -5.74 -1.33 10.85
N GLY A 52 -5.10 -0.29 10.33
CA GLY A 52 -4.03 0.42 11.02
C GLY A 52 -2.64 -0.14 10.78
N THR A 53 -2.54 -1.29 10.13
CA THR A 53 -1.24 -1.84 9.75
C THR A 53 -0.53 -0.90 8.79
N ARG A 54 0.76 -0.67 9.01
CA ARG A 54 1.59 0.19 8.19
C ARG A 54 2.51 -0.61 7.29
N PHE A 55 2.83 0.00 6.16
CA PHE A 55 3.65 -0.61 5.12
C PHE A 55 4.64 0.41 4.59
N LYS A 56 5.72 -0.09 4.00
CA LYS A 56 6.64 0.71 3.18
C LYS A 56 6.66 0.11 1.78
N ALA A 57 6.52 0.94 0.78
CA ALA A 57 6.39 0.48 -0.60
C ALA A 57 7.18 1.33 -1.59
N ASN A 58 7.64 0.66 -2.64
CA ASN A 58 8.13 1.34 -3.82
C ASN A 58 6.96 1.48 -4.77
N VAL A 59 6.70 2.70 -5.20
CA VAL A 59 5.52 3.04 -5.97
C VAL A 59 5.89 3.82 -7.23
N LYS A 60 4.99 3.77 -8.20
CA LYS A 60 5.06 4.58 -9.41
C LYS A 60 3.81 5.45 -9.48
N VAL A 61 3.97 6.71 -9.81
CA VAL A 61 2.85 7.60 -10.10
C VAL A 61 2.29 7.24 -11.47
N CYS A 62 1.02 6.87 -11.49
CA CYS A 62 0.31 6.49 -12.71
C CYS A 62 -0.86 7.43 -12.97
N GLN A 63 -1.27 7.50 -14.22
CA GLN A 63 -2.38 8.33 -14.68
C GLN A 63 -3.17 7.55 -15.71
N LYS A 64 -4.47 7.49 -15.54
CA LYS A 64 -5.34 6.96 -16.58
C LYS A 64 -5.52 8.01 -17.68
N HIS A 65 -5.64 7.53 -18.91
CA HIS A 65 -5.85 8.39 -20.07
C HIS A 65 -7.07 7.93 -20.86
N LEU A 66 -7.75 8.91 -21.44
CA LEU A 66 -8.77 8.70 -22.46
C LEU A 66 -8.23 9.34 -23.74
N GLY A 67 -7.69 8.51 -24.64
CA GLY A 67 -6.89 9.01 -25.73
C GLY A 67 -5.60 9.66 -25.21
N SER A 68 -5.34 10.91 -25.58
CA SER A 68 -4.17 11.68 -25.13
C SER A 68 -4.45 12.51 -23.86
N LYS A 69 -5.69 12.50 -23.36
CA LYS A 69 -6.09 13.34 -22.22
C LYS A 69 -6.08 12.57 -20.92
N PRO A 70 -5.59 13.16 -19.81
CA PRO A 70 -5.72 12.54 -18.50
C PRO A 70 -7.19 12.31 -18.16
N ASN A 71 -7.47 11.13 -17.58
CA ASN A 71 -8.81 10.74 -17.15
C ASN A 71 -8.78 10.36 -15.67
N GLY A 72 -9.29 11.22 -14.83
CA GLY A 72 -9.28 11.05 -13.39
C GLY A 72 -7.98 11.52 -12.74
N PRO A 73 -7.89 11.44 -11.41
CA PRO A 73 -6.70 11.86 -10.69
C PRO A 73 -5.55 10.85 -10.83
N PRO A 74 -4.31 11.29 -10.64
CA PRO A 74 -3.18 10.35 -10.58
C PRO A 74 -3.32 9.43 -9.38
N TYR A 75 -2.71 8.25 -9.47
CA TYR A 75 -2.72 7.24 -8.42
C TYR A 75 -1.35 6.58 -8.31
N LEU A 76 -1.15 5.84 -7.23
CA LEU A 76 0.09 5.11 -6.98
C LEU A 76 -0.09 3.63 -7.29
N ARG A 77 0.83 3.06 -8.05
CA ARG A 77 0.91 1.62 -8.26
C ARG A 77 2.08 1.07 -7.45
N VAL A 78 1.81 0.05 -6.66
CA VAL A 78 2.81 -0.59 -5.81
C VAL A 78 3.57 -1.65 -6.61
N TYR A 79 4.89 -1.62 -6.55
CA TYR A 79 5.77 -2.62 -7.16
C TYR A 79 6.41 -3.53 -6.13
N LYS A 80 6.80 -2.96 -4.99
CA LYS A 80 7.42 -3.69 -3.91
C LYS A 80 6.86 -3.15 -2.61
N ILE A 81 6.43 -4.04 -1.71
CA ILE A 81 5.82 -3.63 -0.46
C ILE A 81 6.29 -4.50 0.69
N GLY A 82 6.49 -3.90 1.83
CA GLY A 82 6.79 -4.59 3.07
C GLY A 82 5.89 -4.13 4.19
N VAL A 83 5.57 -5.05 5.09
CA VAL A 83 4.78 -4.75 6.28
C VAL A 83 5.69 -4.32 7.43
N VAL A 84 5.30 -3.28 8.14
CA VAL A 84 5.96 -2.85 9.37
C VAL A 84 5.36 -3.64 10.53
N VAL A 85 6.07 -4.64 11.02
CA VAL A 85 5.55 -5.62 11.99
C VAL A 85 5.08 -4.93 13.27
N SER A 86 5.79 -3.92 13.74
CA SER A 86 5.41 -3.19 14.96
C SER A 86 4.06 -2.48 14.85
N SER A 87 3.55 -2.28 13.64
CA SER A 87 2.24 -1.65 13.42
C SER A 87 1.08 -2.64 13.44
N ILE A 88 1.35 -3.94 13.42
CA ILE A 88 0.31 -4.97 13.38
C ILE A 88 -0.27 -5.16 14.77
N LYS A 89 -1.57 -4.94 14.90
CA LYS A 89 -2.29 -5.06 16.18
C LYS A 89 -2.94 -6.43 16.37
N ASP A 90 -2.30 -7.46 15.82
CA ASP A 90 -2.76 -8.83 15.93
C ASP A 90 -1.57 -9.73 16.25
N ASN A 91 -1.40 -10.06 17.53
CA ASN A 91 -0.27 -10.87 18.00
C ASN A 91 -0.28 -12.29 17.41
N GLY A 92 -1.44 -12.84 17.13
CA GLY A 92 -1.56 -14.14 16.50
C GLY A 92 -1.04 -14.13 15.08
N LEU A 93 -1.35 -13.07 14.34
CA LEU A 93 -0.83 -12.89 12.99
C LEU A 93 0.68 -12.67 13.01
N VAL A 94 1.18 -11.82 13.92
CA VAL A 94 2.63 -11.58 14.06
C VAL A 94 3.38 -12.88 14.30
N ALA A 95 2.83 -13.74 15.17
CA ALA A 95 3.45 -15.04 15.47
C ALA A 95 3.52 -15.99 14.26
N LYS A 96 2.64 -15.79 13.27
CA LYS A 96 2.62 -16.58 12.03
C LYS A 96 3.53 -16.06 10.94
N LEU A 97 4.05 -14.84 11.09
CA LEU A 97 4.93 -14.26 10.09
C LEU A 97 6.33 -14.88 10.22
N ASP A 98 6.84 -15.36 9.11
CA ASP A 98 8.18 -15.94 9.05
C ASP A 98 9.10 -14.96 8.32
N PRO A 99 10.08 -14.37 9.03
CA PRO A 99 11.00 -13.42 8.40
C PRO A 99 11.89 -14.04 7.31
N THR A 100 11.99 -15.37 7.26
CA THR A 100 12.76 -16.05 6.21
C THR A 100 11.98 -16.21 4.91
N GLY A 101 10.68 -15.94 4.93
CA GLY A 101 9.82 -16.11 3.76
C GLY A 101 9.34 -17.53 3.54
N ALA A 102 9.59 -18.45 4.47
CA ALA A 102 9.19 -19.85 4.35
C ALA A 102 7.67 -20.04 4.45
N ASP A 103 6.94 -19.04 4.90
CA ASP A 103 5.48 -19.05 4.99
C ASP A 103 4.77 -18.81 3.64
N GLY A 104 5.53 -18.73 2.54
CA GLY A 104 4.98 -18.54 1.21
C GLY A 104 4.65 -17.10 0.85
N ARG A 105 5.23 -16.13 1.57
CA ARG A 105 5.02 -14.71 1.25
C ARG A 105 5.52 -14.37 -0.14
N LYS A 106 4.60 -14.09 -1.04
CA LYS A 106 4.93 -13.71 -2.42
C LYS A 106 4.69 -12.23 -2.69
N TYR A 107 4.01 -11.54 -1.78
CA TYR A 107 3.44 -10.22 -2.04
C TYR A 107 4.03 -9.12 -1.18
N TYR A 108 4.79 -9.45 -0.15
CA TYR A 108 5.31 -8.46 0.79
C TYR A 108 6.60 -8.91 1.47
N TYR A 109 7.34 -7.93 1.96
CA TYR A 109 8.52 -8.12 2.79
C TYR A 109 8.16 -7.83 4.25
N ILE A 110 9.07 -8.14 5.17
CA ILE A 110 8.88 -7.84 6.59
C ILE A 110 9.90 -6.80 7.02
N TYR A 111 9.43 -5.74 7.63
CA TYR A 111 10.24 -4.73 8.31
C TYR A 111 9.92 -4.77 9.81
N GLU A 112 10.93 -4.64 10.60
CA GLU A 112 10.77 -4.58 12.04
C GLU A 112 10.37 -3.21 12.56
#